data_0213cbc8363c0d0753a72b6cdd3d08fa
#
_entry.id   0213cbc8363c0d0753a72b6cdd3d08fa
#
_cell.length_a   1.000
_cell.length_b   1.000
_cell.length_c   1.000
_cell.angle_alpha   90.00
_cell.angle_beta   90.00
_cell.angle_gamma   90.00
#
_symmetry.space_group_name_H-M   'P 1'
#
loop_
_entity.id
_entity.type
_entity.pdbx_description
1 polymer ?
#
loop_
_entity_poly.entity_id
_entity_poly.type
_entity_poly.pdbx_seq_one_letter_code
_entity_poly.pdbx_strand_id
1 'polypeptide(L)'
;MKKLFAITCLLLLLSTESVSSQTEYKVITSVESIVPSGLGRSRIISANETKNYKDYTSTQSAADKSRNKSDRGDIRVKGFDETKLLNFYNIAGIRFQNIAANDALITSKINTMIEEGWDLAFVTSAVESKGDKTDKQGIF
;
A
#
# COMPACT_ATOMS: atom_id res chain seq x y z
N MET A 1 12.42 -43.20 -37.50
CA MET A 1 11.97 -41.81 -37.48
C MET A 1 10.66 -41.61 -36.67
N LYS A 2 9.57 -42.35 -36.91
CA LYS A 2 8.30 -42.22 -36.19
C LYS A 2 8.39 -42.45 -34.67
N LYS A 3 9.21 -43.39 -34.19
CA LYS A 3 9.41 -43.67 -32.75
C LYS A 3 10.20 -42.56 -32.03
N LEU A 4 11.16 -41.95 -32.72
CA LEU A 4 11.96 -40.84 -32.17
C LEU A 4 11.07 -39.56 -31.99
N PHE A 5 10.22 -39.28 -32.95
CA PHE A 5 9.28 -38.16 -32.91
C PHE A 5 8.25 -38.31 -31.77
N ALA A 6 7.75 -39.52 -31.54
CA ALA A 6 6.82 -39.83 -30.44
C ALA A 6 7.46 -39.62 -29.06
N ILE A 7 8.73 -40.00 -28.89
CA ILE A 7 9.48 -39.81 -27.62
C ILE A 7 9.74 -38.30 -27.39
N THR A 8 10.06 -37.55 -28.42
CA THR A 8 10.27 -36.09 -28.30
C THR A 8 8.98 -35.35 -27.92
N CYS A 9 7.84 -35.72 -28.49
CA CYS A 9 6.54 -35.18 -28.10
C CYS A 9 6.15 -35.55 -26.68
N LEU A 10 6.46 -36.75 -26.22
CA LEU A 10 6.17 -37.16 -24.84
C LEU A 10 7.03 -36.41 -23.82
N LEU A 11 8.29 -36.16 -24.13
CA LEU A 11 9.18 -35.34 -23.27
C LEU A 11 8.75 -33.87 -23.18
N LEU A 12 8.20 -33.29 -24.24
CA LEU A 12 7.65 -31.93 -24.25
C LEU A 12 6.37 -31.83 -23.41
N LEU A 13 5.56 -32.86 -23.32
CA LEU A 13 4.36 -32.89 -22.50
C LEU A 13 4.63 -33.06 -21.00
N LEU A 14 5.81 -33.55 -20.62
CA LEU A 14 6.22 -33.75 -19.22
C LEU A 14 6.83 -32.46 -18.60
N SER A 15 7.11 -31.46 -19.38
CA SER A 15 7.68 -30.15 -18.92
C SER A 15 6.63 -29.10 -18.57
N THR A 16 5.40 -29.50 -18.25
CA THR A 16 4.44 -28.57 -17.61
C THR A 16 4.86 -28.35 -16.17
N GLU A 17 5.84 -27.49 -15.96
CA GLU A 17 6.08 -26.96 -14.63
C GLU A 17 4.81 -26.24 -14.18
N SER A 18 4.32 -26.64 -13.01
CA SER A 18 3.24 -25.91 -12.34
C SER A 18 3.78 -24.55 -11.97
N VAL A 19 3.55 -23.56 -12.80
CA VAL A 19 3.80 -22.15 -12.43
C VAL A 19 2.83 -21.86 -11.30
N SER A 20 3.30 -22.03 -10.07
CA SER A 20 2.60 -21.52 -8.90
C SER A 20 2.59 -20.00 -9.02
N SER A 21 1.49 -19.45 -9.46
CA SER A 21 1.27 -18.02 -9.46
C SER A 21 1.25 -17.56 -8.00
N GLN A 22 2.38 -17.04 -7.53
CA GLN A 22 2.44 -16.40 -6.22
C GLN A 22 1.74 -15.05 -6.35
N THR A 23 0.62 -14.87 -5.65
CA THR A 23 -0.09 -13.60 -5.59
C THR A 23 0.66 -12.68 -4.63
N GLU A 24 1.10 -11.54 -5.13
CA GLU A 24 1.71 -10.48 -4.36
C GLU A 24 0.73 -9.32 -4.23
N TYR A 25 0.73 -8.65 -3.08
CA TYR A 25 -0.08 -7.46 -2.84
C TYR A 25 0.82 -6.24 -2.65
N LYS A 26 0.44 -5.13 -3.25
CA LYS A 26 1.08 -3.83 -3.06
C LYS A 26 0.07 -2.83 -2.52
N VAL A 27 0.45 -2.14 -1.44
CA VAL A 27 -0.40 -1.11 -0.83
C VAL A 27 0.11 0.25 -1.24
N ILE A 28 -0.79 1.09 -1.74
CA ILE A 28 -0.57 2.53 -1.91
C ILE A 28 -1.54 3.28 -1.01
N THR A 29 -1.09 4.34 -0.42
CA THR A 29 -1.90 5.18 0.48
C THR A 29 -1.93 6.60 -0.03
N SER A 30 -3.14 7.12 -0.28
CA SER A 30 -3.33 8.55 -0.53
C SER A 30 -3.80 9.22 0.76
N VAL A 31 -3.08 10.25 1.17
CA VAL A 31 -3.46 11.10 2.31
C VAL A 31 -3.78 12.48 1.76
N GLU A 32 -5.00 12.93 1.99
CA GLU A 32 -5.44 14.26 1.63
C GLU A 32 -5.78 15.07 2.87
N SER A 33 -5.05 16.14 3.09
CA SER A 33 -5.16 16.95 4.29
C SER A 33 -6.19 18.06 4.14
N ILE A 34 -7.03 18.18 5.17
CA ILE A 34 -7.97 19.31 5.36
C ILE A 34 -7.39 20.40 6.26
N VAL A 35 -6.13 20.26 6.72
CA VAL A 35 -5.52 21.25 7.61
C VAL A 35 -5.22 22.52 6.83
N PRO A 36 -5.80 23.69 7.24
CA PRO A 36 -5.60 24.96 6.54
C PRO A 36 -4.16 25.47 6.69
N SER A 37 -3.83 26.47 5.91
CA SER A 37 -2.56 27.24 5.99
C SER A 37 -1.31 26.45 5.60
N GLY A 38 -1.45 25.36 4.81
CA GLY A 38 -0.31 24.61 4.29
C GLY A 38 0.44 23.78 5.33
N LEU A 39 -0.06 23.68 6.56
CA LEU A 39 0.52 22.82 7.60
C LEU A 39 0.25 21.34 7.35
N GLY A 40 -0.84 21.03 6.67
CA GLY A 40 -1.14 19.68 6.22
C GLY A 40 -0.29 19.29 5.01
N ARG A 41 0.00 17.99 4.88
CA ARG A 41 0.75 17.43 3.74
C ARG A 41 -0.08 16.35 3.07
N SER A 42 -0.56 16.67 1.87
CA SER A 42 -1.24 15.68 1.03
C SER A 42 -0.22 14.94 0.18
N ARG A 43 -0.27 13.60 0.18
CA ARG A 43 0.70 12.73 -0.48
C ARG A 43 0.08 11.41 -0.90
N ILE A 44 0.59 10.85 -2.00
CA ILE A 44 0.51 9.40 -2.25
C ILE A 44 1.82 8.80 -1.75
N ILE A 45 1.74 7.70 -1.02
CA ILE A 45 2.87 6.99 -0.43
C ILE A 45 2.84 5.53 -0.88
N SER A 46 4.00 5.01 -1.26
CA SER A 46 4.19 3.61 -1.61
C SER A 46 5.55 3.14 -1.08
N ALA A 47 5.57 2.05 -0.32
CA ALA A 47 6.81 1.47 0.17
C ALA A 47 7.61 0.84 -0.99
N ASN A 48 8.94 1.02 -0.98
CA ASN A 48 9.87 0.44 -1.96
C ASN A 48 10.62 -0.77 -1.41
N GLU A 49 10.38 -1.12 -0.16
CA GLU A 49 10.98 -2.28 0.49
C GLU A 49 9.91 -3.12 1.18
N THR A 50 10.15 -4.42 1.26
CA THR A 50 9.31 -5.35 1.98
C THR A 50 9.84 -5.60 3.38
N LYS A 51 8.96 -5.84 4.34
CA LYS A 51 9.28 -6.24 5.70
C LYS A 51 8.61 -7.58 6.01
N ASN A 52 9.35 -8.47 6.64
CA ASN A 52 8.75 -9.70 7.13
C ASN A 52 8.01 -9.41 8.45
N TYR A 53 6.69 -9.45 8.43
CA TYR A 53 5.89 -9.14 9.62
C TYR A 53 6.18 -10.05 10.81
N LYS A 54 6.65 -11.29 10.57
CA LYS A 54 6.97 -12.26 11.62
C LYS A 54 8.08 -11.78 12.55
N ASP A 55 9.00 -10.96 12.04
CA ASP A 55 10.11 -10.41 12.82
C ASP A 55 9.63 -9.41 13.89
N TYR A 56 8.41 -8.89 13.72
CA TYR A 56 7.78 -7.89 14.58
C TYR A 56 6.54 -8.42 15.32
N THR A 57 6.26 -9.72 15.17
CA THR A 57 5.09 -10.36 15.77
C THR A 57 5.48 -11.06 17.08
N SER A 58 4.66 -10.95 18.10
CA SER A 58 4.69 -11.83 19.27
C SER A 58 3.36 -12.52 19.45
N THR A 59 3.43 -13.82 19.74
CA THR A 59 2.23 -14.60 20.06
C THR A 59 1.99 -14.54 21.56
N GLN A 60 0.83 -14.03 21.95
CA GLN A 60 0.39 -13.98 23.34
C GLN A 60 -0.32 -15.27 23.71
N SER A 61 -0.02 -15.83 24.85
CA SER A 61 -0.70 -17.00 25.43
C SER A 61 -1.01 -16.77 26.90
N ALA A 62 -1.74 -17.68 27.53
CA ALA A 62 -1.98 -17.61 28.96
C ALA A 62 -0.67 -17.71 29.79
N ALA A 63 0.29 -18.46 29.27
CA ALA A 63 1.58 -18.70 29.93
C ALA A 63 2.68 -17.69 29.54
N ASP A 64 2.59 -17.12 28.33
CA ASP A 64 3.57 -16.14 27.82
C ASP A 64 2.88 -14.88 27.28
N LYS A 65 3.14 -13.77 27.95
CA LYS A 65 2.65 -12.43 27.59
C LYS A 65 3.77 -11.50 27.14
N SER A 66 4.90 -12.05 26.72
CA SER A 66 6.02 -11.25 26.21
C SER A 66 5.60 -10.50 24.95
N ARG A 67 6.17 -9.30 24.77
CA ARG A 67 5.95 -8.47 23.58
C ARG A 67 7.22 -8.41 22.77
N ASN A 68 7.05 -8.25 21.45
CA ASN A 68 8.19 -7.99 20.58
C ASN A 68 8.94 -6.73 21.03
N LYS A 69 10.26 -6.82 21.10
CA LYS A 69 11.16 -5.77 21.60
C LYS A 69 11.94 -5.07 20.50
N SER A 70 11.53 -5.24 19.24
CA SER A 70 12.16 -4.55 18.10
C SER A 70 12.10 -3.04 18.27
N ASP A 71 13.17 -2.38 17.92
CA ASP A 71 13.24 -0.94 17.95
C ASP A 71 12.38 -0.32 16.84
N ARG A 72 11.85 0.87 17.09
CA ARG A 72 11.07 1.61 16.08
C ARG A 72 11.87 1.87 14.80
N GLY A 73 13.20 1.97 14.91
CA GLY A 73 14.11 2.14 13.79
C GLY A 73 14.10 0.94 12.85
N ASP A 74 13.98 -0.27 13.38
CA ASP A 74 13.96 -1.52 12.61
C ASP A 74 12.65 -1.68 11.82
N ILE A 75 11.53 -1.21 12.41
CA ILE A 75 10.21 -1.26 11.77
C ILE A 75 10.08 -0.20 10.68
N ARG A 76 10.73 0.95 10.83
CA ARG A 76 10.63 2.04 9.87
C ARG A 76 11.16 1.62 8.49
N VAL A 77 10.37 1.92 7.48
CA VAL A 77 10.80 1.86 6.08
C VAL A 77 11.75 3.04 5.82
N LYS A 78 12.91 2.77 5.23
CA LYS A 78 13.91 3.78 4.90
C LYS A 78 13.71 4.36 3.50
N GLY A 79 13.16 3.56 2.59
CA GLY A 79 12.87 3.95 1.23
C GLY A 79 11.38 3.83 0.91
N PHE A 80 10.78 4.92 0.43
CA PHE A 80 9.40 4.94 -0.06
C PHE A 80 9.25 6.04 -1.12
N ASP A 81 8.32 5.82 -2.04
CA ASP A 81 7.94 6.84 -3.00
C ASP A 81 6.92 7.79 -2.38
N GLU A 82 7.13 9.07 -2.62
CA GLU A 82 6.23 10.12 -2.20
C GLU A 82 5.83 10.97 -3.41
N THR A 83 4.55 10.98 -3.76
CA THR A 83 4.01 11.88 -4.77
C THR A 83 3.27 13.02 -4.07
N LYS A 84 3.65 14.25 -4.39
CA LYS A 84 3.04 15.45 -3.82
C LYS A 84 1.62 15.62 -4.35
N LEU A 85 0.67 15.82 -3.43
CA LEU A 85 -0.70 16.23 -3.69
C LEU A 85 -0.94 17.64 -3.14
N LEU A 86 -2.05 18.23 -3.52
CA LEU A 86 -2.48 19.55 -3.04
C LEU A 86 -3.42 19.40 -1.84
N ASN A 87 -3.28 20.26 -0.85
CA ASN A 87 -4.29 20.37 0.20
C ASN A 87 -5.55 20.98 -0.40
N PHE A 88 -6.68 20.33 -0.21
CA PHE A 88 -7.95 20.80 -0.81
C PHE A 88 -8.70 21.79 0.08
N TYR A 89 -8.22 22.05 1.30
CA TYR A 89 -8.80 23.02 2.22
C TYR A 89 -7.82 24.13 2.56
N ASN A 90 -8.30 25.36 2.57
CA ASN A 90 -7.55 26.53 3.04
C ASN A 90 -8.48 27.45 3.86
N ILE A 91 -7.97 28.63 4.26
CA ILE A 91 -8.74 29.64 5.04
C ILE A 91 -10.04 30.04 4.34
N ALA A 92 -10.08 30.02 3.01
CA ALA A 92 -11.25 30.37 2.21
C ALA A 92 -12.20 29.18 1.96
N GLY A 93 -11.93 27.98 2.53
CA GLY A 93 -12.71 26.78 2.39
C GLY A 93 -12.16 25.76 1.39
N ILE A 94 -13.04 24.92 0.84
CA ILE A 94 -12.70 23.82 -0.06
C ILE A 94 -12.29 24.35 -1.43
N ARG A 95 -11.21 23.79 -1.97
CA ARG A 95 -10.69 24.03 -3.31
C ARG A 95 -10.95 22.84 -4.23
N PHE A 96 -12.05 22.88 -4.96
CA PHE A 96 -12.43 21.80 -5.88
C PHE A 96 -11.39 21.53 -6.98
N GLN A 97 -10.69 22.57 -7.45
CA GLN A 97 -9.59 22.39 -8.41
C GLN A 97 -8.45 21.56 -7.84
N ASN A 98 -8.16 21.66 -6.53
CA ASN A 98 -7.13 20.86 -5.89
C ASN A 98 -7.57 19.39 -5.77
N ILE A 99 -8.85 19.15 -5.48
CA ILE A 99 -9.42 17.79 -5.50
C ILE A 99 -9.26 17.18 -6.89
N ALA A 100 -9.73 17.89 -7.94
CA ALA A 100 -9.61 17.40 -9.31
C ALA A 100 -8.16 17.13 -9.75
N ALA A 101 -7.21 17.97 -9.30
CA ALA A 101 -5.79 17.77 -9.56
C ALA A 101 -5.25 16.53 -8.84
N ASN A 102 -5.65 16.31 -7.59
CA ASN A 102 -5.27 15.12 -6.83
C ASN A 102 -5.85 13.85 -7.47
N ASP A 103 -7.13 13.86 -7.84
CA ASP A 103 -7.78 12.75 -8.52
C ASP A 103 -7.06 12.38 -9.82
N ALA A 104 -6.61 13.36 -10.59
CA ALA A 104 -5.84 13.13 -11.82
C ALA A 104 -4.50 12.43 -11.52
N LEU A 105 -3.78 12.84 -10.46
CA LEU A 105 -2.52 12.22 -10.06
C LEU A 105 -2.74 10.80 -9.52
N ILE A 106 -3.77 10.59 -8.71
CA ILE A 106 -4.13 9.26 -8.19
C ILE A 106 -4.50 8.34 -9.35
N THR A 107 -5.33 8.81 -10.28
CA THR A 107 -5.71 8.04 -11.47
C THR A 107 -4.49 7.68 -12.32
N SER A 108 -3.57 8.62 -12.54
CA SER A 108 -2.33 8.37 -13.24
C SER A 108 -1.49 7.29 -12.56
N LYS A 109 -1.36 7.33 -11.24
CA LYS A 109 -0.64 6.28 -10.49
C LYS A 109 -1.29 4.92 -10.64
N ILE A 110 -2.61 4.84 -10.54
CA ILE A 110 -3.36 3.58 -10.70
C ILE A 110 -3.16 3.04 -12.12
N ASN A 111 -3.30 3.86 -13.15
CA ASN A 111 -3.12 3.45 -14.54
C ASN A 111 -1.70 2.93 -14.80
N THR A 112 -0.67 3.61 -14.28
CA THR A 112 0.71 3.13 -14.39
C THR A 112 0.88 1.76 -13.73
N MET A 113 0.30 1.54 -12.57
CA MET A 113 0.36 0.23 -11.90
C MET A 113 -0.36 -0.86 -12.70
N ILE A 114 -1.50 -0.54 -13.32
CA ILE A 114 -2.20 -1.48 -14.22
C ILE A 114 -1.33 -1.82 -15.43
N GLU A 115 -0.66 -0.84 -16.03
CA GLU A 115 0.29 -1.06 -17.13
C GLU A 115 1.48 -1.92 -16.72
N GLU A 116 1.89 -1.83 -15.44
CA GLU A 116 2.92 -2.69 -14.82
C GLU A 116 2.42 -4.11 -14.50
N GLY A 117 1.13 -4.42 -14.72
CA GLY A 117 0.54 -5.73 -14.51
C GLY A 117 -0.13 -5.93 -13.15
N TRP A 118 -0.38 -4.87 -12.40
CA TRP A 118 -1.13 -4.94 -11.14
C TRP A 118 -2.63 -4.81 -11.38
N ASP A 119 -3.40 -5.56 -10.61
CA ASP A 119 -4.87 -5.46 -10.58
C ASP A 119 -5.32 -4.70 -9.33
N LEU A 120 -6.31 -3.82 -9.49
CA LEU A 120 -6.92 -3.12 -8.36
C LEU A 120 -7.84 -4.07 -7.59
N ALA A 121 -7.36 -4.63 -6.47
CA ALA A 121 -8.08 -5.62 -5.71
C ALA A 121 -9.19 -5.00 -4.83
N PHE A 122 -8.89 -3.93 -4.11
CA PHE A 122 -9.87 -3.23 -3.27
C PHE A 122 -9.41 -1.80 -2.96
N VAL A 123 -10.39 -0.96 -2.60
CA VAL A 123 -10.18 0.40 -2.11
C VAL A 123 -10.92 0.57 -0.80
N THR A 124 -10.28 1.19 0.17
CA THR A 124 -10.90 1.56 1.44
C THR A 124 -10.53 2.99 1.79
N SER A 125 -11.37 3.64 2.58
CA SER A 125 -11.12 5.00 3.05
C SER A 125 -11.40 5.12 4.55
N ALA A 126 -10.68 6.03 5.20
CA ALA A 126 -10.91 6.42 6.58
C ALA A 126 -10.71 7.93 6.71
N VAL A 127 -11.40 8.53 7.65
CA VAL A 127 -11.28 9.96 7.97
C VAL A 127 -10.87 10.09 9.42
N GLU A 128 -9.76 10.81 9.64
CA GLU A 128 -9.38 11.25 10.99
C GLU A 128 -9.96 12.64 11.22
N SER A 129 -10.79 12.78 12.25
CA SER A 129 -11.26 14.08 12.73
C SER A 129 -10.48 14.45 13.99
N LYS A 130 -10.00 15.69 14.03
CA LYS A 130 -9.44 16.24 15.27
C LYS A 130 -10.60 16.50 16.23
N GLY A 131 -10.69 15.72 17.31
CA GLY A 131 -11.63 16.00 18.40
C GLY A 131 -11.44 17.41 18.96
N ASP A 132 -12.52 18.03 19.40
CA ASP A 132 -12.44 19.27 20.16
C ASP A 132 -11.55 19.09 21.39
N LYS A 133 -10.95 20.16 21.90
CA LYS A 133 -10.03 20.12 23.07
C LYS A 133 -10.61 19.48 24.32
N THR A 134 -11.93 19.25 24.36
CA THR A 134 -12.66 18.57 25.41
C THR A 134 -12.76 17.06 25.21
N ASP A 135 -12.48 16.55 23.99
CA ASP A 135 -12.56 15.13 23.69
C ASP A 135 -11.18 14.48 23.95
N LYS A 136 -11.06 13.83 25.11
CA LYS A 136 -9.84 13.10 25.50
C LYS A 136 -9.71 11.73 24.84
N GLN A 137 -10.63 11.36 24.00
CA GLN A 137 -10.62 10.11 23.25
C GLN A 137 -10.42 10.39 21.78
N GLY A 138 -9.21 10.10 21.27
CA GLY A 138 -8.99 9.91 19.86
C GLY A 138 -9.82 8.70 19.42
N ILE A 139 -10.77 8.89 18.51
CA ILE A 139 -11.48 7.80 17.86
C ILE A 139 -10.58 7.36 16.71
N PHE A 140 -10.12 6.12 16.78
CA PHE A 140 -9.43 5.42 15.69
C PHE A 140 -10.44 4.83 14.72
#